data_84a333f4bb3125e660139f8e3ae805bb
#
_entry.id   84a333f4bb3125e660139f8e3ae805bb
#
_cell.length_a   1.000
_cell.length_b   1.000
_cell.length_c   1.000
_cell.angle_alpha   90.00
_cell.angle_beta   90.00
_cell.angle_gamma   90.00
#
_symmetry.space_group_name_H-M   'P 1'
#
loop_
_entity.id
_entity.type
_entity.pdbx_description
1 polymer ?
#
loop_
_entity_poly.entity_id
_entity_poly.type
_entity_poly.pdbx_seq_one_letter_code
_entity_poly.pdbx_strand_id
1 'polypeptide(L)'
;LIAVQTQGYAEIDPRALNAQDIAGPEYAPAFSLSRQDASYLKELLCPEDPAVSHPSSVAVELNASSWVERNRPAYNITGYLPGTAASEGDDRMILLSAHYDSYFDGFQDDNCAVSMTFGIIKALIDSGYQPRYTIAVCALAAEEWGVCDSKFDWSTGAWNQVFRVHPEWQGRVIADLNFELPAHAHNTQDAIRSTYESADFLKHFCENITVPKEAYPDGLTVLAPIETWSDDFSIAISGIPSTVNDFSAGPFMETHYHSQYDNEEFYQEAVYRFHHELYTRLLVTLDQLTLPPLDFSRHFLAMKSSVADCLAAQSNAPAEVLEEIPALLESISKVCESADLLYEKIQEINNHTVSADFPIVSGLSSKLLHIFRKMQD
;
A
#
# COMPACT_ATOMS: atom_id res chain seq x y z
N LEU A 1 -13.23 19.69 -20.49
CA LEU A 1 -13.27 18.25 -20.34
C LEU A 1 -14.42 17.86 -19.43
N ILE A 2 -15.24 16.90 -19.85
CA ILE A 2 -16.30 16.33 -19.01
C ILE A 2 -16.00 14.85 -18.87
N ALA A 3 -15.82 14.38 -17.62
CA ALA A 3 -15.61 12.99 -17.30
C ALA A 3 -16.89 12.40 -16.72
N VAL A 4 -17.16 11.16 -17.08
CA VAL A 4 -18.31 10.40 -16.57
C VAL A 4 -17.82 9.00 -16.22
N GLN A 5 -18.00 8.61 -14.97
CA GLN A 5 -17.74 7.24 -14.56
C GLN A 5 -18.84 6.33 -15.12
N THR A 6 -18.48 5.36 -15.93
CA THR A 6 -19.44 4.48 -16.62
C THR A 6 -19.46 3.06 -16.06
N GLN A 7 -18.38 2.61 -15.43
CA GLN A 7 -18.23 1.28 -14.81
C GLN A 7 -17.27 1.35 -13.64
N GLY A 8 -17.43 0.43 -12.69
CA GLY A 8 -16.61 0.40 -11.49
C GLY A 8 -17.14 1.37 -10.43
N TYR A 9 -16.34 2.23 -9.95
CA TYR A 9 -16.60 3.10 -8.82
C TYR A 9 -17.95 3.83 -8.84
N ALA A 10 -18.54 4.04 -7.66
CA ALA A 10 -19.75 4.81 -7.42
C ALA A 10 -20.99 4.33 -8.19
N GLU A 11 -21.16 3.04 -8.37
CA GLU A 11 -22.31 2.46 -9.07
C GLU A 11 -23.60 2.34 -8.23
N ILE A 12 -23.53 2.69 -6.96
CA ILE A 12 -24.69 2.58 -6.04
C ILE A 12 -25.86 3.45 -6.44
N ASP A 13 -25.61 4.66 -6.93
CA ASP A 13 -26.66 5.63 -7.30
C ASP A 13 -26.26 6.33 -8.61
N PRO A 14 -27.19 6.46 -9.57
CA PRO A 14 -26.91 7.18 -10.82
C PRO A 14 -26.57 8.67 -10.62
N ARG A 15 -26.82 9.23 -9.42
CA ARG A 15 -26.44 10.59 -9.03
C ARG A 15 -25.09 10.67 -8.34
N ALA A 16 -24.42 9.52 -8.12
CA ALA A 16 -23.11 9.49 -7.50
C ALA A 16 -22.09 10.29 -8.32
N LEU A 17 -21.29 11.07 -7.61
CA LEU A 17 -20.12 11.75 -8.16
C LEU A 17 -18.89 10.93 -7.73
N ASN A 18 -18.09 10.55 -8.68
CA ASN A 18 -16.80 9.95 -8.40
C ASN A 18 -15.73 11.04 -8.44
N ALA A 19 -15.00 11.18 -7.35
CA ALA A 19 -13.84 12.02 -7.31
C ALA A 19 -12.66 11.21 -7.87
N GLN A 20 -12.23 11.55 -9.05
CA GLN A 20 -11.01 11.05 -9.65
C GLN A 20 -10.19 12.24 -10.13
N ASP A 21 -8.89 12.07 -10.10
CA ASP A 21 -7.98 13.03 -10.67
C ASP A 21 -8.24 13.18 -12.17
N ILE A 22 -8.75 14.33 -12.54
CA ILE A 22 -8.85 14.70 -13.94
C ILE A 22 -7.57 15.44 -14.30
N ALA A 23 -6.56 14.67 -14.71
CA ALA A 23 -5.34 15.25 -15.25
C ALA A 23 -5.64 15.95 -16.55
N GLY A 24 -5.42 17.25 -16.59
CA GLY A 24 -5.63 18.06 -17.77
C GLY A 24 -4.80 19.34 -17.72
N PRO A 25 -4.71 20.07 -18.84
CA PRO A 25 -3.99 21.32 -18.85
C PRO A 25 -4.73 22.34 -17.95
N GLU A 26 -3.99 23.09 -17.15
CA GLU A 26 -4.50 24.08 -16.18
C GLU A 26 -5.46 25.12 -16.79
N TYR A 27 -5.43 25.29 -18.09
CA TYR A 27 -6.25 26.25 -18.82
C TYR A 27 -7.55 25.63 -19.38
N ALA A 28 -7.79 24.35 -19.18
CA ALA A 28 -8.99 23.68 -19.66
C ALA A 28 -9.91 23.34 -18.48
N PRO A 29 -11.14 23.87 -18.42
CA PRO A 29 -12.11 23.49 -17.39
C PRO A 29 -12.40 21.98 -17.48
N ALA A 30 -12.42 21.31 -16.33
CA ALA A 30 -12.77 19.90 -16.23
C ALA A 30 -13.88 19.71 -15.18
N PHE A 31 -14.80 18.79 -15.46
CA PHE A 31 -15.96 18.50 -14.63
C PHE A 31 -16.21 17.01 -14.58
N SER A 32 -16.55 16.50 -13.41
CA SER A 32 -17.16 15.18 -13.26
C SER A 32 -18.68 15.33 -13.30
N LEU A 33 -19.35 14.47 -14.05
CA LEU A 33 -20.80 14.38 -14.09
C LEU A 33 -21.28 13.04 -13.54
N SER A 34 -22.44 13.07 -12.88
CA SER A 34 -23.15 11.85 -12.55
C SER A 34 -23.59 11.09 -13.80
N ARG A 35 -23.80 9.78 -13.67
CA ARG A 35 -24.36 8.97 -14.77
C ARG A 35 -25.73 9.44 -15.19
N GLN A 36 -26.54 9.93 -14.25
CA GLN A 36 -27.86 10.49 -14.54
C GLN A 36 -27.77 11.73 -15.43
N ASP A 37 -26.90 12.68 -15.09
CA ASP A 37 -26.72 13.91 -15.87
C ASP A 37 -26.11 13.63 -17.24
N ALA A 38 -25.15 12.71 -17.28
CA ALA A 38 -24.54 12.26 -18.53
C ALA A 38 -25.54 11.58 -19.46
N SER A 39 -26.43 10.73 -18.91
CA SER A 39 -27.50 10.09 -19.67
C SER A 39 -28.48 11.11 -20.22
N TYR A 40 -28.85 12.13 -19.43
CA TYR A 40 -29.70 13.23 -19.90
C TYR A 40 -29.06 14.00 -21.08
N LEU A 41 -27.77 14.33 -20.98
CA LEU A 41 -27.08 15.00 -22.09
C LEU A 41 -26.97 14.09 -23.33
N LYS A 42 -26.76 12.80 -23.14
CA LYS A 42 -26.71 11.83 -24.21
C LYS A 42 -28.07 11.71 -24.93
N GLU A 43 -29.16 11.67 -24.18
CA GLU A 43 -30.52 11.62 -24.75
C GLU A 43 -30.86 12.88 -25.56
N LEU A 44 -30.45 14.06 -25.08
CA LEU A 44 -30.60 15.29 -25.85
C LEU A 44 -29.88 15.28 -27.21
N LEU A 45 -28.68 14.67 -27.27
CA LEU A 45 -27.84 14.61 -28.47
C LEU A 45 -28.22 13.46 -29.40
N CYS A 46 -28.58 12.30 -28.82
CA CYS A 46 -28.86 11.05 -29.52
C CYS A 46 -30.02 10.33 -28.85
N PRO A 47 -31.26 10.80 -29.02
CA PRO A 47 -32.44 10.14 -28.43
C PRO A 47 -32.55 8.68 -28.89
N GLU A 48 -33.00 7.79 -27.99
CA GLU A 48 -33.17 6.37 -28.30
C GLU A 48 -34.27 6.15 -29.34
N ASP A 49 -35.30 7.03 -29.39
CA ASP A 49 -36.34 6.98 -30.40
C ASP A 49 -35.87 7.73 -31.68
N PRO A 50 -35.61 7.00 -32.77
CA PRO A 50 -35.18 7.61 -34.04
C PRO A 50 -36.24 8.51 -34.68
N ALA A 51 -37.48 8.49 -34.21
CA ALA A 51 -38.55 9.40 -34.67
C ALA A 51 -38.49 10.77 -34.01
N VAL A 52 -37.72 10.91 -32.91
CA VAL A 52 -37.52 12.19 -32.24
C VAL A 52 -36.46 12.99 -32.97
N SER A 53 -36.79 14.19 -33.41
CA SER A 53 -35.80 15.09 -33.97
C SER A 53 -34.87 15.58 -32.86
N HIS A 54 -33.55 15.40 -33.06
CA HIS A 54 -32.53 15.85 -32.12
C HIS A 54 -31.68 16.98 -32.72
N PRO A 55 -31.16 17.90 -31.92
CA PRO A 55 -30.25 18.91 -32.38
C PRO A 55 -28.89 18.31 -32.76
N SER A 56 -28.18 18.92 -33.70
CA SER A 56 -26.81 18.54 -34.05
C SER A 56 -25.79 18.91 -32.97
N SER A 57 -26.19 19.77 -32.03
CA SER A 57 -25.36 20.18 -30.89
C SER A 57 -26.25 20.66 -29.75
N VAL A 58 -25.78 20.51 -28.55
CA VAL A 58 -26.39 21.03 -27.32
C VAL A 58 -25.46 22.10 -26.75
N ALA A 59 -25.99 23.26 -26.44
CA ALA A 59 -25.28 24.31 -25.73
C ALA A 59 -25.38 24.05 -24.23
N VAL A 60 -24.23 24.04 -23.56
CA VAL A 60 -24.13 23.89 -22.10
C VAL A 60 -23.58 25.19 -21.55
N GLU A 61 -24.22 25.75 -20.55
CA GLU A 61 -23.69 26.86 -19.77
C GLU A 61 -23.01 26.29 -18.53
N LEU A 62 -21.70 26.56 -18.42
CA LEU A 62 -20.89 26.13 -17.28
C LEU A 62 -20.53 27.35 -16.45
N ASN A 63 -20.89 27.31 -15.18
CA ASN A 63 -20.53 28.35 -14.23
C ASN A 63 -19.66 27.74 -13.13
N ALA A 64 -18.35 27.96 -13.25
CA ALA A 64 -17.37 27.47 -12.32
C ALA A 64 -16.33 28.56 -12.04
N SER A 65 -15.86 28.56 -10.81
CA SER A 65 -14.75 29.40 -10.38
C SER A 65 -13.70 28.51 -9.71
N SER A 66 -12.50 28.54 -10.21
CA SER A 66 -11.38 27.78 -9.62
C SER A 66 -10.10 28.62 -9.69
N TRP A 67 -9.19 28.34 -8.78
CA TRP A 67 -7.85 28.90 -8.80
C TRP A 67 -6.86 27.82 -8.37
N VAL A 68 -5.63 27.92 -8.86
CA VAL A 68 -4.54 27.02 -8.50
C VAL A 68 -3.65 27.71 -7.48
N GLU A 69 -3.57 27.14 -6.28
CA GLU A 69 -2.62 27.55 -5.26
C GLU A 69 -1.39 26.67 -5.33
N ARG A 70 -0.28 27.22 -5.83
CA ARG A 70 0.99 26.51 -5.91
C ARG A 70 1.75 26.55 -4.59
N ASN A 71 2.52 25.50 -4.32
CA ASN A 71 3.39 25.42 -3.15
C ASN A 71 2.64 25.49 -1.81
N ARG A 72 1.41 25.01 -1.76
CA ARG A 72 0.68 24.92 -0.50
C ARG A 72 1.30 23.82 0.37
N PRO A 73 1.62 24.10 1.66
CA PRO A 73 2.16 23.08 2.53
C PRO A 73 1.10 22.04 2.89
N ALA A 74 1.45 20.77 2.82
CA ALA A 74 0.75 19.68 3.46
C ALA A 74 1.64 19.13 4.59
N TYR A 75 1.06 18.54 5.62
CA TYR A 75 1.78 18.12 6.81
C TYR A 75 1.48 16.66 7.12
N ASN A 76 2.49 15.81 7.08
CA ASN A 76 2.39 14.51 7.73
C ASN A 76 2.41 14.68 9.25
N ILE A 77 1.68 13.84 9.96
CA ILE A 77 1.62 13.86 11.42
C ILE A 77 2.34 12.63 11.94
N THR A 78 3.47 12.84 12.62
CA THR A 78 4.25 11.74 13.19
C THR A 78 4.19 11.70 14.70
N GLY A 79 4.08 10.49 15.24
CA GLY A 79 4.13 10.22 16.68
C GLY A 79 5.06 9.05 16.95
N TYR A 80 5.58 8.97 18.18
CA TYR A 80 6.53 7.93 18.56
C TYR A 80 6.17 7.34 19.92
N LEU A 81 6.11 6.01 20.00
CA LEU A 81 6.14 5.26 21.24
C LEU A 81 7.59 4.77 21.42
N PRO A 82 8.37 5.37 22.35
CA PRO A 82 9.80 5.07 22.47
C PRO A 82 10.06 3.62 22.83
N GLY A 83 11.01 3.01 22.15
CA GLY A 83 11.49 1.67 22.43
C GLY A 83 12.51 1.64 23.57
N THR A 84 12.54 0.55 24.32
CA THR A 84 13.49 0.36 25.45
C THR A 84 14.93 0.26 24.97
N ALA A 85 15.18 -0.33 23.78
CA ALA A 85 16.52 -0.48 23.20
C ALA A 85 17.13 0.85 22.75
N ALA A 86 16.33 1.92 22.59
CA ALA A 86 16.82 3.25 22.26
C ALA A 86 17.80 3.79 23.31
N SER A 87 17.61 3.45 24.58
CA SER A 87 18.54 3.79 25.67
C SER A 87 19.90 3.09 25.57
N GLU A 88 19.97 2.00 24.81
CA GLU A 88 21.18 1.22 24.55
C GLU A 88 21.85 1.60 23.22
N GLY A 89 21.29 2.60 22.53
CA GLY A 89 21.81 3.07 21.24
C GLY A 89 21.23 2.34 20.03
N ASP A 90 20.18 1.52 20.21
CA ASP A 90 19.43 0.92 19.10
C ASP A 90 18.36 1.87 18.61
N ASP A 91 18.58 2.47 17.47
CA ASP A 91 17.71 3.49 16.87
C ASP A 91 16.72 2.91 15.84
N ARG A 92 16.59 1.58 15.78
CA ARG A 92 15.64 0.90 14.89
C ARG A 92 14.20 1.19 15.27
N MET A 93 13.34 1.19 14.25
CA MET A 93 11.93 1.52 14.41
C MET A 93 11.05 0.56 13.59
N ILE A 94 9.78 0.47 13.99
CA ILE A 94 8.69 -0.09 13.19
C ILE A 94 7.74 1.04 12.88
N LEU A 95 7.32 1.17 11.63
CA LEU A 95 6.40 2.21 11.18
C LEU A 95 4.98 1.64 11.07
N LEU A 96 4.00 2.41 11.51
CA LEU A 96 2.59 2.24 11.18
C LEU A 96 2.17 3.46 10.37
N SER A 97 1.64 3.24 9.19
CA SER A 97 1.25 4.31 8.28
C SER A 97 -0.17 4.14 7.76
N ALA A 98 -0.83 5.26 7.49
CA ALA A 98 -2.13 5.38 6.86
C ALA A 98 -2.28 6.81 6.38
N HIS A 99 -3.03 7.07 5.31
CA HIS A 99 -3.28 8.44 4.91
C HIS A 99 -4.51 9.04 5.60
N TYR A 100 -4.53 10.36 5.77
CA TYR A 100 -5.61 11.05 6.46
C TYR A 100 -6.38 12.06 5.60
N ASP A 101 -5.92 12.28 4.37
CA ASP A 101 -6.74 12.96 3.38
C ASP A 101 -7.76 11.99 2.79
N SER A 102 -8.82 12.52 2.25
CA SER A 102 -9.92 11.71 1.73
C SER A 102 -10.71 12.47 0.70
N TYR A 103 -11.37 11.76 -0.20
CA TYR A 103 -12.46 12.32 -0.97
C TYR A 103 -13.75 12.32 -0.15
N PHE A 104 -14.48 13.44 -0.18
CA PHE A 104 -15.73 13.62 0.57
C PHE A 104 -15.53 13.33 2.08
N ASP A 105 -16.37 12.47 2.66
CA ASP A 105 -16.28 12.11 4.07
C ASP A 105 -15.21 11.03 4.35
N GLY A 106 -14.91 10.17 3.36
CA GLY A 106 -13.83 9.19 3.41
C GLY A 106 -13.86 8.30 4.65
N PHE A 107 -15.00 7.68 4.97
CA PHE A 107 -15.13 6.86 6.16
C PHE A 107 -14.24 5.62 6.09
N GLN A 108 -14.32 4.88 4.96
CA GLN A 108 -13.47 3.73 4.71
C GLN A 108 -12.08 4.18 4.23
N ASP A 109 -12.05 5.14 3.31
CA ASP A 109 -10.88 5.61 2.60
C ASP A 109 -10.50 7.05 3.05
N ASP A 110 -9.62 7.27 4.06
CA ASP A 110 -8.93 6.20 4.80
C ASP A 110 -9.03 6.45 6.32
N ASN A 111 -10.12 7.10 6.78
CA ASN A 111 -10.30 7.43 8.19
C ASN A 111 -10.31 6.18 9.09
N CYS A 112 -10.80 5.03 8.58
CA CYS A 112 -10.76 3.78 9.34
C CYS A 112 -9.34 3.28 9.56
N ALA A 113 -8.43 3.43 8.60
CA ALA A 113 -7.03 3.03 8.77
C ALA A 113 -6.29 3.93 9.76
N VAL A 114 -6.50 5.25 9.67
CA VAL A 114 -5.97 6.18 10.67
C VAL A 114 -6.47 5.80 12.07
N SER A 115 -7.76 5.53 12.21
CA SER A 115 -8.37 5.12 13.49
C SER A 115 -7.80 3.80 13.99
N MET A 116 -7.54 2.83 13.10
CA MET A 116 -6.92 1.55 13.46
C MET A 116 -5.49 1.75 13.96
N THR A 117 -4.71 2.58 13.29
CA THR A 117 -3.34 2.91 13.69
C THR A 117 -3.31 3.45 15.13
N PHE A 118 -4.15 4.44 15.45
CA PHE A 118 -4.25 4.98 16.80
C PHE A 118 -4.82 3.98 17.81
N GLY A 119 -5.76 3.14 17.37
CA GLY A 119 -6.33 2.07 18.22
C GLY A 119 -5.28 1.06 18.65
N ILE A 120 -4.40 0.62 17.74
CA ILE A 120 -3.28 -0.27 18.03
C ILE A 120 -2.34 0.36 19.05
N ILE A 121 -1.91 1.61 18.83
CA ILE A 121 -1.02 2.31 19.77
C ILE A 121 -1.66 2.48 21.14
N LYS A 122 -2.93 2.87 21.17
CA LYS A 122 -3.68 3.00 22.44
C LYS A 122 -3.74 1.67 23.19
N ALA A 123 -4.00 0.55 22.50
CA ALA A 123 -4.05 -0.77 23.12
C ALA A 123 -2.69 -1.16 23.73
N LEU A 124 -1.59 -0.87 23.04
CA LEU A 124 -0.24 -1.10 23.56
C LEU A 124 0.03 -0.26 24.84
N ILE A 125 -0.31 1.03 24.80
CA ILE A 125 -0.13 1.92 25.97
C ILE A 125 -1.00 1.46 27.14
N ASP A 126 -2.29 1.18 26.91
CA ASP A 126 -3.24 0.77 27.96
C ASP A 126 -2.86 -0.58 28.57
N SER A 127 -2.26 -1.50 27.80
CA SER A 127 -1.75 -2.77 28.30
C SER A 127 -0.43 -2.65 29.07
N GLY A 128 0.22 -1.50 29.05
CA GLY A 128 1.54 -1.28 29.63
C GLY A 128 2.67 -1.96 28.83
N TYR A 129 2.44 -2.29 27.57
CA TYR A 129 3.46 -2.87 26.70
C TYR A 129 4.65 -1.93 26.55
N GLN A 130 5.85 -2.48 26.71
CA GLN A 130 7.10 -1.73 26.54
C GLN A 130 7.79 -2.25 25.27
N PRO A 131 7.67 -1.57 24.14
CA PRO A 131 8.28 -2.02 22.90
C PRO A 131 9.80 -2.02 23.03
N ARG A 132 10.44 -2.94 22.34
CA ARG A 132 11.89 -2.99 22.19
C ARG A 132 12.35 -1.90 21.22
N TYR A 133 11.78 -1.84 20.03
CA TYR A 133 12.04 -0.81 19.04
C TYR A 133 11.08 0.35 19.21
N THR A 134 11.50 1.54 18.78
CA THR A 134 10.58 2.66 18.71
C THR A 134 9.49 2.37 17.69
N ILE A 135 8.23 2.47 18.09
CA ILE A 135 7.11 2.40 17.15
C ILE A 135 6.81 3.82 16.69
N ALA A 136 6.98 4.08 15.41
CA ALA A 136 6.62 5.33 14.77
C ALA A 136 5.22 5.20 14.16
N VAL A 137 4.42 6.24 14.29
CA VAL A 137 3.12 6.37 13.62
C VAL A 137 3.22 7.53 12.67
N CYS A 138 2.76 7.38 11.45
CA CYS A 138 2.70 8.44 10.47
C CYS A 138 1.31 8.50 9.82
N ALA A 139 0.53 9.54 10.14
CA ALA A 139 -0.64 9.87 9.36
C ALA A 139 -0.16 10.71 8.16
N LEU A 140 -0.30 10.16 6.98
CA LEU A 140 0.23 10.70 5.73
C LEU A 140 -0.78 11.64 5.08
N ALA A 141 -0.28 12.72 4.52
CA ALA A 141 -1.09 13.71 3.81
C ALA A 141 -0.94 13.50 2.31
N ALA A 142 -1.99 13.83 1.57
CA ALA A 142 -1.96 13.88 0.12
C ALA A 142 -1.53 12.54 -0.52
N GLU A 143 -2.11 11.44 -0.05
CA GLU A 143 -2.03 10.14 -0.71
C GLU A 143 -2.77 10.23 -2.04
N GLU A 144 -3.96 10.77 -2.02
CA GLU A 144 -4.89 10.95 -3.13
C GLU A 144 -4.42 11.97 -4.19
N TRP A 145 -3.25 12.56 -4.00
CA TRP A 145 -2.74 13.65 -4.83
C TRP A 145 -1.34 13.39 -5.35
N GLY A 146 -1.18 13.65 -6.65
CA GLY A 146 0.10 13.56 -7.32
C GLY A 146 0.97 14.81 -7.18
N VAL A 147 2.25 14.64 -7.44
CA VAL A 147 3.21 15.74 -7.53
C VAL A 147 3.22 16.29 -8.96
N CYS A 148 2.88 17.58 -9.11
CA CYS A 148 2.93 18.25 -10.41
C CYS A 148 4.29 18.06 -11.10
N ASP A 149 4.26 17.82 -12.41
CA ASP A 149 5.43 17.62 -13.26
C ASP A 149 6.34 16.45 -12.83
N SER A 150 5.79 15.49 -12.09
CA SER A 150 6.47 14.26 -11.70
C SER A 150 5.75 13.03 -12.28
N LYS A 151 6.44 11.89 -12.26
CA LYS A 151 5.84 10.60 -12.60
C LYS A 151 5.08 9.94 -11.44
N PHE A 152 5.03 10.61 -10.31
CA PHE A 152 4.30 10.17 -9.12
C PHE A 152 2.95 10.89 -9.11
N ASP A 153 1.87 10.19 -9.28
CA ASP A 153 0.51 10.71 -9.41
C ASP A 153 -0.35 10.55 -8.17
N TRP A 154 0.14 9.81 -7.16
CA TRP A 154 -0.41 9.72 -5.80
C TRP A 154 0.67 9.44 -4.76
N SER A 155 0.28 9.18 -3.48
CA SER A 155 1.21 8.94 -2.35
C SER A 155 2.25 10.04 -2.15
N THR A 156 1.86 11.28 -2.40
CA THR A 156 2.78 12.44 -2.31
C THR A 156 3.35 12.60 -0.91
N GLY A 157 2.54 12.36 0.13
CA GLY A 157 2.95 12.47 1.54
C GLY A 157 3.98 11.43 1.93
N ALA A 158 3.74 10.16 1.58
CA ALA A 158 4.66 9.07 1.86
C ALA A 158 5.99 9.27 1.15
N TRP A 159 5.97 9.61 -0.13
CA TRP A 159 7.18 9.85 -0.89
C TRP A 159 8.03 10.98 -0.27
N ASN A 160 7.40 12.12 0.06
CA ASN A 160 8.11 13.23 0.70
C ASN A 160 8.61 12.85 2.09
N GLN A 161 7.86 12.06 2.86
CA GLN A 161 8.24 11.61 4.19
C GLN A 161 9.59 10.90 4.17
N VAL A 162 9.74 9.89 3.32
CA VAL A 162 10.91 9.00 3.33
C VAL A 162 12.06 9.46 2.44
N PHE A 163 11.82 10.33 1.47
CA PHE A 163 12.88 10.83 0.59
C PHE A 163 13.40 12.23 0.94
N ARG A 164 12.59 13.05 1.64
CA ARG A 164 12.92 14.46 1.89
C ARG A 164 12.88 14.85 3.36
N VAL A 165 11.84 14.44 4.09
CA VAL A 165 11.64 14.88 5.48
C VAL A 165 12.47 14.03 6.44
N HIS A 166 12.38 12.72 6.30
CA HIS A 166 13.07 11.74 7.14
C HIS A 166 13.83 10.68 6.32
N PRO A 167 14.78 11.08 5.45
CA PRO A 167 15.57 10.14 4.66
C PRO A 167 16.40 9.18 5.52
N GLU A 168 16.66 9.53 6.78
CA GLU A 168 17.34 8.66 7.75
C GLU A 168 16.50 7.46 8.19
N TRP A 169 15.19 7.46 7.93
CA TRP A 169 14.34 6.27 8.18
C TRP A 169 14.73 5.08 7.30
N GLN A 170 15.28 5.35 6.11
CA GLN A 170 15.83 4.35 5.19
C GLN A 170 16.99 3.58 5.80
N GLY A 171 17.10 2.99 6.74
CA GLY A 171 18.16 2.22 7.38
C GLY A 171 17.92 2.01 8.85
N ARG A 172 16.79 2.55 9.32
CA ARG A 172 16.33 2.46 10.70
C ARG A 172 14.99 1.77 10.83
N VAL A 173 14.07 2.01 9.89
CA VAL A 173 12.76 1.35 9.87
C VAL A 173 12.93 -0.05 9.34
N ILE A 174 12.64 -1.05 10.19
CA ILE A 174 12.82 -2.47 9.87
C ILE A 174 11.60 -3.09 9.19
N ALA A 175 10.44 -2.46 9.36
CA ALA A 175 9.18 -2.81 8.69
C ALA A 175 8.23 -1.63 8.74
N ASP A 176 7.43 -1.47 7.70
CA ASP A 176 6.27 -0.60 7.64
C ASP A 176 5.01 -1.45 7.52
N LEU A 177 4.01 -1.13 8.32
CA LEU A 177 2.67 -1.67 8.25
C LEU A 177 1.75 -0.53 7.79
N ASN A 178 1.49 -0.49 6.51
CA ASN A 178 0.53 0.44 5.92
C ASN A 178 -0.88 -0.15 5.99
N PHE A 179 -1.85 0.70 6.14
CA PHE A 179 -3.25 0.30 6.21
C PHE A 179 -4.08 1.08 5.20
N GLU A 180 -5.02 0.36 4.58
CA GLU A 180 -5.96 0.87 3.59
C GLU A 180 -7.33 0.24 3.81
N LEU A 181 -8.37 1.02 3.94
CA LEU A 181 -9.77 0.57 3.99
C LEU A 181 -10.00 -0.69 4.89
N PRO A 182 -9.49 -0.75 6.13
CA PRO A 182 -9.44 -2.01 6.89
C PRO A 182 -10.77 -2.40 7.55
N ALA A 183 -11.85 -1.61 7.38
CA ALA A 183 -13.06 -1.79 8.18
C ALA A 183 -14.16 -2.60 7.47
N HIS A 184 -13.85 -3.23 6.32
CA HIS A 184 -14.75 -4.18 5.64
C HIS A 184 -13.94 -5.25 4.90
N ALA A 185 -14.58 -6.38 4.59
CA ALA A 185 -13.96 -7.45 3.83
C ALA A 185 -13.99 -7.15 2.34
N HIS A 186 -12.83 -7.15 1.70
CA HIS A 186 -12.68 -6.98 0.25
C HIS A 186 -12.91 -8.28 -0.51
N ASN A 187 -12.62 -9.42 0.13
CA ASN A 187 -12.79 -10.78 -0.41
C ASN A 187 -13.30 -11.72 0.67
N THR A 188 -13.57 -12.97 0.31
CA THR A 188 -13.88 -14.04 1.28
C THR A 188 -12.64 -14.55 2.01
N GLN A 189 -11.46 -14.33 1.47
CA GLN A 189 -10.16 -14.59 2.08
C GLN A 189 -9.43 -13.26 2.28
N ASP A 190 -8.91 -13.03 3.48
CA ASP A 190 -8.03 -11.89 3.76
C ASP A 190 -6.62 -12.10 3.23
N ALA A 191 -5.90 -11.01 2.98
CA ALA A 191 -4.51 -11.08 2.57
C ALA A 191 -3.66 -9.96 3.18
N ILE A 192 -2.42 -10.31 3.54
CA ILE A 192 -1.36 -9.33 3.76
C ILE A 192 -0.52 -9.28 2.49
N ARG A 193 -0.47 -8.13 1.85
CA ARG A 193 0.38 -7.89 0.69
C ARG A 193 1.72 -7.31 1.17
N SER A 194 2.82 -7.77 0.62
CA SER A 194 4.16 -7.36 1.07
C SER A 194 5.18 -7.32 -0.05
N THR A 195 6.32 -6.71 0.22
CA THR A 195 7.51 -6.91 -0.60
C THR A 195 7.90 -8.39 -0.64
N TYR A 196 8.58 -8.83 -1.68
CA TYR A 196 8.97 -10.24 -1.85
C TYR A 196 9.72 -10.78 -0.63
N GLU A 197 10.62 -9.97 -0.07
CA GLU A 197 11.54 -10.38 0.97
C GLU A 197 10.85 -10.67 2.30
N SER A 198 9.69 -10.08 2.56
CA SER A 198 8.91 -10.31 3.80
C SER A 198 7.93 -11.47 3.70
N ALA A 199 7.67 -11.97 2.48
CA ALA A 199 6.57 -12.90 2.22
C ALA A 199 6.67 -14.21 3.02
N ASP A 200 7.84 -14.80 3.15
CA ASP A 200 8.00 -16.08 3.87
C ASP A 200 7.84 -15.94 5.38
N PHE A 201 8.37 -14.86 5.95
CA PHE A 201 8.12 -14.53 7.35
C PHE A 201 6.60 -14.37 7.62
N LEU A 202 5.92 -13.63 6.77
CA LEU A 202 4.48 -13.38 6.90
C LEU A 202 3.67 -14.67 6.72
N LYS A 203 4.02 -15.56 5.81
CA LYS A 203 3.37 -16.87 5.68
C LYS A 203 3.47 -17.67 6.97
N HIS A 204 4.67 -17.76 7.55
CA HIS A 204 4.87 -18.41 8.84
C HIS A 204 4.09 -17.76 9.99
N PHE A 205 4.03 -16.43 10.01
CA PHE A 205 3.22 -15.70 10.97
C PHE A 205 1.73 -16.06 10.81
N CYS A 206 1.20 -16.03 9.59
CA CYS A 206 -0.20 -16.31 9.30
C CYS A 206 -0.63 -17.75 9.66
N GLU A 207 0.27 -18.73 9.61
CA GLU A 207 -0.02 -20.12 10.03
C GLU A 207 -0.48 -20.23 11.49
N ASN A 208 -0.12 -19.27 12.32
CA ASN A 208 -0.45 -19.22 13.75
C ASN A 208 -1.63 -18.28 14.07
N ILE A 209 -2.30 -17.75 13.05
CA ILE A 209 -3.44 -16.84 13.20
C ILE A 209 -4.74 -17.62 13.05
N THR A 210 -5.60 -17.48 14.04
CA THR A 210 -6.98 -17.98 13.94
C THR A 210 -7.85 -16.91 13.30
N VAL A 211 -8.40 -17.20 12.13
CA VAL A 211 -9.26 -16.28 11.39
C VAL A 211 -10.72 -16.53 11.73
N PRO A 212 -11.46 -15.54 12.24
CA PRO A 212 -12.90 -15.67 12.50
C PRO A 212 -13.67 -15.90 11.18
N LYS A 213 -14.54 -16.89 11.16
CA LYS A 213 -15.34 -17.24 9.97
C LYS A 213 -16.32 -16.14 9.58
N GLU A 214 -16.77 -15.35 10.54
CA GLU A 214 -17.63 -14.19 10.32
C GLU A 214 -16.90 -13.02 9.66
N ALA A 215 -15.58 -12.94 9.79
CA ALA A 215 -14.77 -11.96 9.10
C ALA A 215 -14.33 -12.47 7.71
N TYR A 216 -13.63 -13.61 7.70
CA TYR A 216 -13.08 -14.19 6.48
C TYR A 216 -13.27 -15.71 6.45
N PRO A 217 -14.35 -16.21 5.78
CA PRO A 217 -14.66 -17.63 5.75
C PRO A 217 -13.58 -18.51 5.12
N ASP A 218 -12.81 -17.97 4.18
CA ASP A 218 -11.77 -18.70 3.45
C ASP A 218 -10.34 -18.46 4.04
N GLY A 219 -10.26 -17.75 5.17
CA GLY A 219 -9.03 -17.61 5.94
C GLY A 219 -8.16 -16.43 5.53
N LEU A 220 -6.84 -16.57 5.71
CA LEU A 220 -5.82 -15.52 5.52
C LEU A 220 -4.70 -16.05 4.62
N THR A 221 -4.19 -15.21 3.75
CA THR A 221 -3.05 -15.52 2.86
C THR A 221 -2.03 -14.39 2.83
N VAL A 222 -0.93 -14.59 2.10
CA VAL A 222 0.09 -13.57 1.84
C VAL A 222 0.27 -13.42 0.35
N LEU A 223 0.20 -12.19 -0.13
CA LEU A 223 0.43 -11.81 -1.51
C LEU A 223 1.76 -11.05 -1.64
N ALA A 224 2.44 -11.21 -2.74
CA ALA A 224 3.65 -10.48 -3.11
C ALA A 224 3.79 -10.44 -4.64
N PRO A 225 4.30 -9.34 -5.19
CA PRO A 225 4.78 -8.12 -4.50
C PRO A 225 3.66 -7.20 -4.04
N ILE A 226 4.06 -6.08 -3.43
CA ILE A 226 3.18 -4.92 -3.27
C ILE A 226 2.81 -4.36 -4.64
N GLU A 227 1.69 -3.67 -4.68
CA GLU A 227 1.22 -2.95 -5.88
C GLU A 227 1.60 -1.46 -5.78
N THR A 228 1.30 -0.69 -6.83
CA THR A 228 1.61 0.74 -6.88
C THR A 228 0.42 1.61 -6.43
N TRP A 229 -0.44 1.09 -5.56
CA TRP A 229 -1.77 1.67 -5.32
C TRP A 229 -1.88 2.49 -4.04
N SER A 230 -0.88 2.43 -3.15
CA SER A 230 -0.91 3.14 -1.89
C SER A 230 0.48 3.55 -1.40
N ASP A 231 0.52 4.15 -0.22
CA ASP A 231 1.69 4.70 0.45
C ASP A 231 2.81 3.68 0.69
N ASP A 232 2.47 2.39 0.89
CA ASP A 232 3.42 1.30 1.07
C ASP A 232 4.41 1.18 -0.10
N PHE A 233 3.95 1.47 -1.33
CA PHE A 233 4.82 1.48 -2.49
C PHE A 233 5.89 2.57 -2.40
N SER A 234 5.51 3.81 -2.10
CA SER A 234 6.44 4.93 -1.93
C SER A 234 7.44 4.69 -0.81
N ILE A 235 6.98 4.05 0.28
CA ILE A 235 7.82 3.68 1.42
C ILE A 235 8.79 2.56 1.01
N ALA A 236 8.31 1.52 0.32
CA ALA A 236 9.13 0.38 -0.10
C ALA A 236 10.26 0.76 -1.05
N ILE A 237 9.97 1.58 -2.08
CA ILE A 237 11.00 2.02 -3.04
C ILE A 237 12.07 2.91 -2.40
N SER A 238 11.82 3.45 -1.21
CA SER A 238 12.85 4.15 -0.43
C SER A 238 13.87 3.21 0.22
N GLY A 239 13.55 1.93 0.31
CA GLY A 239 14.36 0.91 0.98
C GLY A 239 13.86 0.53 2.38
N ILE A 240 12.58 0.75 2.67
CA ILE A 240 11.89 0.32 3.89
C ILE A 240 10.97 -0.86 3.54
N PRO A 241 11.17 -2.07 4.10
CA PRO A 241 10.29 -3.20 3.85
C PRO A 241 8.85 -2.88 4.27
N SER A 242 7.89 -2.98 3.35
CA SER A 242 6.51 -2.54 3.59
C SER A 242 5.50 -3.66 3.37
N THR A 243 4.38 -3.55 4.08
CA THR A 243 3.20 -4.39 3.93
C THR A 243 1.95 -3.52 3.92
N VAL A 244 0.90 -4.00 3.27
CA VAL A 244 -0.44 -3.40 3.32
C VAL A 244 -1.49 -4.52 3.42
N ASN A 245 -2.64 -4.26 4.06
CA ASN A 245 -3.77 -5.17 3.99
C ASN A 245 -4.37 -5.17 2.58
N ASP A 246 -5.01 -6.27 2.17
CA ASP A 246 -5.71 -6.31 0.88
C ASP A 246 -6.92 -5.38 0.90
N PHE A 247 -7.04 -4.53 -0.11
CA PHE A 247 -8.10 -3.52 -0.22
C PHE A 247 -8.64 -3.34 -1.65
N SER A 248 -8.12 -4.09 -2.60
CA SER A 248 -8.26 -3.80 -4.03
C SER A 248 -9.50 -4.37 -4.70
N ALA A 249 -10.40 -5.02 -3.97
CA ALA A 249 -11.55 -5.72 -4.55
C ALA A 249 -12.83 -5.54 -3.72
N GLY A 250 -13.93 -6.08 -4.23
CA GLY A 250 -15.20 -6.18 -3.52
C GLY A 250 -16.21 -5.05 -3.82
N PRO A 251 -17.44 -5.22 -3.34
CA PRO A 251 -18.55 -4.35 -3.68
C PRO A 251 -18.37 -2.88 -3.31
N PHE A 252 -17.62 -2.59 -2.24
CA PHE A 252 -17.32 -1.21 -1.86
C PHE A 252 -16.55 -0.48 -2.96
N MET A 253 -15.53 -1.11 -3.53
CA MET A 253 -14.72 -0.51 -4.61
C MET A 253 -15.56 -0.18 -5.84
N GLU A 254 -16.55 -1.02 -6.14
CA GLU A 254 -17.41 -0.82 -7.31
C GLU A 254 -18.48 0.23 -7.08
N THR A 255 -18.92 0.44 -5.84
CA THR A 255 -20.15 1.19 -5.55
C THR A 255 -19.95 2.48 -4.79
N HIS A 256 -19.06 2.53 -3.80
CA HIS A 256 -18.93 3.63 -2.84
C HIS A 256 -17.60 4.36 -2.91
N TYR A 257 -16.54 3.66 -3.32
CA TYR A 257 -15.17 4.17 -3.35
C TYR A 257 -15.06 5.50 -4.11
N HIS A 258 -14.33 6.46 -3.53
CA HIS A 258 -14.12 7.80 -4.06
C HIS A 258 -15.40 8.58 -4.38
N SER A 259 -16.47 8.33 -3.63
CA SER A 259 -17.75 9.03 -3.82
C SER A 259 -18.27 9.62 -2.53
N GLN A 260 -19.31 10.49 -2.64
CA GLN A 260 -20.03 11.04 -1.48
C GLN A 260 -20.78 9.96 -0.68
N TYR A 261 -20.71 8.70 -1.09
CA TYR A 261 -21.32 7.57 -0.40
C TYR A 261 -20.29 6.74 0.38
N ASP A 262 -19.01 7.12 0.42
CA ASP A 262 -18.07 6.53 1.35
C ASP A 262 -18.41 6.92 2.79
N ASN A 263 -19.15 6.03 3.45
CA ASN A 263 -19.72 6.18 4.77
C ASN A 263 -19.68 4.84 5.55
N GLU A 264 -20.33 4.81 6.72
CA GLU A 264 -20.34 3.64 7.59
C GLU A 264 -21.15 2.43 7.08
N GLU A 265 -21.79 2.49 5.92
CA GLU A 265 -22.67 1.40 5.41
C GLU A 265 -21.92 0.08 5.23
N PHE A 266 -20.67 0.14 4.81
CA PHE A 266 -19.81 -1.05 4.64
C PHE A 266 -19.01 -1.41 5.89
N TYR A 267 -19.18 -0.71 7.01
CA TYR A 267 -18.47 -1.06 8.25
C TYR A 267 -18.85 -2.45 8.73
N GLN A 268 -17.85 -3.29 8.96
CA GLN A 268 -17.99 -4.67 9.44
C GLN A 268 -17.16 -4.85 10.72
N GLU A 269 -17.82 -4.84 11.88
CA GLU A 269 -17.15 -4.93 13.18
C GLU A 269 -16.23 -6.16 13.30
N ALA A 270 -16.67 -7.32 12.79
CA ALA A 270 -15.90 -8.56 12.86
C ALA A 270 -14.58 -8.45 12.08
N VAL A 271 -14.62 -7.84 10.90
CA VAL A 271 -13.44 -7.61 10.06
C VAL A 271 -12.50 -6.60 10.72
N TYR A 272 -13.02 -5.46 11.13
CA TYR A 272 -12.20 -4.40 11.72
C TYR A 272 -11.54 -4.84 13.03
N ARG A 273 -12.26 -5.60 13.86
CA ARG A 273 -11.69 -6.21 15.08
C ARG A 273 -10.59 -7.21 14.73
N PHE A 274 -10.82 -8.06 13.72
CA PHE A 274 -9.83 -9.04 13.28
C PHE A 274 -8.55 -8.34 12.80
N HIS A 275 -8.66 -7.28 11.99
CA HIS A 275 -7.50 -6.51 11.54
C HIS A 275 -6.74 -5.85 12.71
N HIS A 276 -7.45 -5.27 13.68
CA HIS A 276 -6.81 -4.78 14.89
C HIS A 276 -5.99 -5.86 15.61
N GLU A 277 -6.55 -7.06 15.79
CA GLU A 277 -5.87 -8.17 16.45
C GLU A 277 -4.68 -8.68 15.61
N LEU A 278 -4.88 -8.87 14.32
CA LEU A 278 -3.88 -9.36 13.36
C LEU A 278 -2.65 -8.45 13.36
N TYR A 279 -2.86 -7.18 13.12
CA TYR A 279 -1.76 -6.23 12.98
C TYR A 279 -1.11 -5.84 14.30
N THR A 280 -1.86 -5.86 15.41
CA THR A 280 -1.25 -5.74 16.75
C THR A 280 -0.32 -6.94 17.01
N ARG A 281 -0.73 -8.15 16.69
CA ARG A 281 0.12 -9.35 16.84
C ARG A 281 1.33 -9.31 15.92
N LEU A 282 1.16 -8.87 14.67
CA LEU A 282 2.25 -8.73 13.72
C LEU A 282 3.28 -7.71 14.21
N LEU A 283 2.82 -6.54 14.68
CA LEU A 283 3.66 -5.49 15.27
C LEU A 283 4.47 -6.02 16.45
N VAL A 284 3.82 -6.69 17.40
CA VAL A 284 4.50 -7.28 18.58
C VAL A 284 5.49 -8.37 18.18
N THR A 285 5.15 -9.17 17.16
CA THR A 285 6.05 -10.20 16.64
C THR A 285 7.30 -9.57 16.03
N LEU A 286 7.14 -8.54 15.20
CA LEU A 286 8.26 -7.79 14.60
C LEU A 286 9.13 -7.11 15.67
N ASP A 287 8.52 -6.56 16.71
CA ASP A 287 9.23 -5.92 17.83
C ASP A 287 10.13 -6.89 18.62
N GLN A 288 9.82 -8.18 18.61
CA GLN A 288 10.60 -9.21 19.28
C GLN A 288 11.76 -9.75 18.45
N LEU A 289 11.78 -9.48 17.14
CA LEU A 289 12.85 -9.97 16.26
C LEU A 289 14.17 -9.26 16.51
N THR A 290 15.25 -10.02 16.37
CA THR A 290 16.60 -9.49 16.49
C THR A 290 17.08 -8.83 15.20
N LEU A 291 16.73 -9.42 14.05
CA LEU A 291 17.05 -8.93 12.71
C LEU A 291 15.79 -8.77 11.87
N PRO A 292 15.75 -7.85 10.89
CA PRO A 292 14.68 -7.80 9.89
C PRO A 292 14.55 -9.17 9.19
N PRO A 293 13.34 -9.73 9.08
CA PRO A 293 13.13 -11.08 8.57
C PRO A 293 13.09 -11.12 7.03
N LEU A 294 14.15 -10.67 6.37
CA LEU A 294 14.22 -10.47 4.93
C LEU A 294 14.80 -11.68 4.21
N ASP A 295 13.99 -12.35 3.40
CA ASP A 295 14.36 -13.42 2.49
C ASP A 295 14.58 -12.90 1.07
N PHE A 296 15.79 -12.53 0.77
CA PHE A 296 16.16 -12.02 -0.56
C PHE A 296 16.05 -13.07 -1.68
N SER A 297 16.00 -14.36 -1.34
CA SER A 297 15.85 -15.42 -2.34
C SER A 297 14.54 -15.28 -3.11
N ARG A 298 13.48 -14.77 -2.46
CA ARG A 298 12.14 -14.57 -3.05
C ARG A 298 12.15 -13.59 -4.22
N HIS A 299 12.91 -12.52 -4.09
CA HIS A 299 13.09 -11.56 -5.18
C HIS A 299 13.78 -12.22 -6.39
N PHE A 300 14.86 -12.95 -6.17
CA PHE A 300 15.58 -13.64 -7.25
C PHE A 300 14.76 -14.76 -7.89
N LEU A 301 13.92 -15.46 -7.12
CA LEU A 301 12.97 -16.43 -7.67
C LEU A 301 11.92 -15.75 -8.57
N ALA A 302 11.41 -14.59 -8.15
CA ALA A 302 10.48 -13.80 -8.96
C ALA A 302 11.15 -13.31 -10.25
N MET A 303 12.40 -12.82 -10.19
CA MET A 303 13.17 -12.47 -11.38
C MET A 303 13.31 -13.65 -12.34
N LYS A 304 13.63 -14.83 -11.80
CA LYS A 304 13.77 -16.06 -12.61
C LYS A 304 12.46 -16.44 -13.31
N SER A 305 11.34 -16.33 -12.60
CA SER A 305 10.01 -16.56 -13.17
C SER A 305 9.70 -15.56 -14.27
N SER A 306 9.93 -14.27 -14.02
CA SER A 306 9.70 -13.21 -15.01
C SER A 306 10.50 -13.39 -16.29
N VAL A 307 11.76 -13.82 -16.17
CA VAL A 307 12.58 -14.15 -17.36
C VAL A 307 11.97 -15.31 -18.14
N ALA A 308 11.52 -16.37 -17.45
CA ALA A 308 10.89 -17.53 -18.10
C ALA A 308 9.57 -17.16 -18.78
N ASP A 309 8.74 -16.34 -18.14
CA ASP A 309 7.45 -15.88 -18.68
C ASP A 309 7.65 -14.94 -19.88
N CYS A 310 8.63 -14.04 -19.82
CA CYS A 310 8.99 -13.20 -20.97
C CYS A 310 9.44 -14.02 -22.16
N LEU A 311 10.22 -15.08 -21.93
CA LEU A 311 10.66 -15.98 -23.00
C LEU A 311 9.50 -16.76 -23.63
N ALA A 312 8.57 -17.23 -22.80
CA ALA A 312 7.39 -17.94 -23.27
C ALA A 312 6.46 -17.02 -24.10
N ALA A 313 6.36 -15.74 -23.73
CA ALA A 313 5.52 -14.75 -24.41
C ALA A 313 6.13 -14.20 -25.71
N GLN A 314 7.47 -14.17 -25.83
CA GLN A 314 8.18 -13.56 -26.97
C GLN A 314 8.80 -14.63 -27.88
N SER A 315 8.04 -15.12 -28.83
CA SER A 315 8.52 -16.08 -29.84
C SER A 315 9.60 -15.51 -30.81
N ASN A 316 9.87 -14.20 -30.80
CA ASN A 316 10.75 -13.49 -31.72
C ASN A 316 11.86 -12.69 -31.03
N ALA A 317 12.34 -13.12 -29.85
CA ALA A 317 13.48 -12.46 -29.22
C ALA A 317 14.74 -12.57 -30.12
N PRO A 318 15.58 -11.51 -30.20
CA PRO A 318 16.84 -11.57 -30.96
C PRO A 318 17.73 -12.71 -30.47
N ALA A 319 18.39 -13.40 -31.41
CA ALA A 319 19.24 -14.55 -31.08
C ALA A 319 20.34 -14.21 -30.07
N GLU A 320 20.91 -13.02 -30.17
CA GLU A 320 21.92 -12.49 -29.23
C GLU A 320 21.40 -12.42 -27.78
N VAL A 321 20.12 -12.04 -27.59
CA VAL A 321 19.47 -12.03 -26.25
C VAL A 321 19.27 -13.44 -25.75
N LEU A 322 18.81 -14.36 -26.62
CA LEU A 322 18.56 -15.76 -26.25
C LEU A 322 19.84 -16.49 -25.85
N GLU A 323 21.00 -16.16 -26.42
CA GLU A 323 22.28 -16.74 -26.08
C GLU A 323 22.77 -16.35 -24.68
N GLU A 324 22.44 -15.17 -24.18
CA GLU A 324 22.85 -14.67 -22.86
C GLU A 324 21.95 -15.16 -21.69
N ILE A 325 20.73 -15.59 -21.99
CA ILE A 325 19.76 -15.99 -20.96
C ILE A 325 20.24 -17.14 -20.06
N PRO A 326 20.83 -18.22 -20.58
CA PRO A 326 21.31 -19.30 -19.70
C PRO A 326 22.33 -18.82 -18.66
N ALA A 327 23.26 -17.94 -19.05
CA ALA A 327 24.24 -17.36 -18.13
C ALA A 327 23.60 -16.46 -17.08
N LEU A 328 22.56 -15.67 -17.47
CA LEU A 328 21.77 -14.86 -16.56
C LEU A 328 21.04 -15.74 -15.54
N LEU A 329 20.31 -16.77 -15.99
CA LEU A 329 19.57 -17.70 -15.10
C LEU A 329 20.50 -18.46 -14.15
N GLU A 330 21.71 -18.85 -14.60
CA GLU A 330 22.73 -19.46 -13.73
C GLU A 330 23.20 -18.47 -12.67
N SER A 331 23.44 -17.22 -13.05
CA SER A 331 23.85 -16.16 -12.11
C SER A 331 22.77 -15.88 -11.07
N ILE A 332 21.50 -15.75 -11.50
CA ILE A 332 20.35 -15.60 -10.59
C ILE A 332 20.27 -16.79 -9.62
N SER A 333 20.43 -18.01 -10.12
CA SER A 333 20.37 -19.21 -9.27
C SER A 333 21.44 -19.23 -8.19
N LYS A 334 22.68 -18.83 -8.50
CA LYS A 334 23.78 -18.76 -7.52
C LYS A 334 23.52 -17.70 -6.44
N VAL A 335 22.98 -16.56 -6.82
CA VAL A 335 22.61 -15.51 -5.85
C VAL A 335 21.44 -15.97 -4.97
N CYS A 336 20.47 -16.66 -5.55
CA CYS A 336 19.34 -17.23 -4.82
C CYS A 336 19.81 -18.21 -3.75
N GLU A 337 20.68 -19.16 -4.07
CA GLU A 337 21.28 -20.11 -3.11
C GLU A 337 22.00 -19.39 -1.95
N SER A 338 22.72 -18.30 -2.26
CA SER A 338 23.42 -17.52 -1.24
C SER A 338 22.43 -16.74 -0.34
N ALA A 339 21.33 -16.27 -0.92
CA ALA A 339 20.26 -15.57 -0.21
C ALA A 339 19.48 -16.52 0.71
N ASP A 340 19.22 -17.77 0.28
CA ASP A 340 18.61 -18.81 1.11
C ASP A 340 19.46 -19.10 2.36
N LEU A 341 20.78 -19.29 2.17
CA LEU A 341 21.70 -19.49 3.30
C LEU A 341 21.75 -18.29 4.26
N LEU A 342 21.66 -17.08 3.73
CA LEU A 342 21.58 -15.87 4.55
C LEU A 342 20.28 -15.84 5.37
N TYR A 343 19.16 -16.20 4.75
CA TYR A 343 17.86 -16.21 5.44
C TYR A 343 17.81 -17.28 6.54
N GLU A 344 18.37 -18.47 6.31
CA GLU A 344 18.54 -19.48 7.35
C GLU A 344 19.30 -18.91 8.58
N LYS A 345 20.37 -18.13 8.36
CA LYS A 345 21.10 -17.49 9.45
C LYS A 345 20.32 -16.38 10.16
N ILE A 346 19.51 -15.62 9.43
CA ILE A 346 18.59 -14.65 10.02
C ILE A 346 17.58 -15.36 10.94
N GLN A 347 17.01 -16.47 10.48
CA GLN A 347 16.07 -17.28 11.27
C GLN A 347 16.74 -17.89 12.52
N GLU A 348 17.95 -18.42 12.41
CA GLU A 348 18.71 -18.95 13.56
C GLU A 348 18.91 -17.87 14.65
N ILE A 349 19.22 -16.63 14.25
CA ILE A 349 19.41 -15.50 15.17
C ILE A 349 18.08 -15.08 15.78
N ASN A 350 17.03 -14.94 14.96
CA ASN A 350 15.70 -14.54 15.41
C ASN A 350 15.05 -15.57 16.36
N ASN A 351 15.34 -16.87 16.15
CA ASN A 351 14.90 -17.95 17.02
C ASN A 351 15.82 -18.21 18.22
N HIS A 352 16.80 -17.33 18.46
CA HIS A 352 17.76 -17.42 19.57
C HIS A 352 18.57 -18.75 19.61
N THR A 353 18.70 -19.43 18.49
CA THR A 353 19.51 -20.63 18.38
C THR A 353 21.01 -20.30 18.28
N VAL A 354 21.32 -19.07 17.90
CA VAL A 354 22.66 -18.48 17.92
C VAL A 354 22.59 -17.14 18.66
N SER A 355 23.46 -16.93 19.63
CA SER A 355 23.59 -15.65 20.32
C SER A 355 24.45 -14.69 19.50
N ALA A 356 24.03 -13.43 19.38
CA ALA A 356 24.80 -12.37 18.75
C ALA A 356 24.82 -11.12 19.64
N ASP A 357 25.98 -10.49 19.77
CA ASP A 357 26.12 -9.26 20.52
C ASP A 357 25.48 -8.08 19.81
N PHE A 358 24.95 -7.13 20.58
CA PHE A 358 24.21 -5.97 20.06
C PHE A 358 24.96 -5.20 18.95
N PRO A 359 26.24 -4.85 19.04
CA PRO A 359 26.94 -4.15 17.96
C PRO A 359 26.97 -4.95 16.65
N ILE A 360 27.05 -6.28 16.73
CA ILE A 360 27.01 -7.17 15.57
C ILE A 360 25.61 -7.15 14.95
N VAL A 361 24.60 -7.30 15.77
CA VAL A 361 23.18 -7.30 15.35
C VAL A 361 22.79 -6.00 14.68
N SER A 362 23.12 -4.86 15.27
CA SER A 362 22.86 -3.52 14.69
C SER A 362 23.57 -3.37 13.34
N GLY A 363 24.83 -3.76 13.25
CA GLY A 363 25.58 -3.73 12.00
C GLY A 363 25.03 -4.66 10.91
N LEU A 364 24.50 -5.84 11.30
CA LEU A 364 23.84 -6.75 10.36
C LEU A 364 22.49 -6.20 9.90
N SER A 365 21.66 -5.68 10.80
CA SER A 365 20.39 -5.04 10.43
C SER A 365 20.59 -3.93 9.42
N SER A 366 21.55 -3.04 9.66
CA SER A 366 21.85 -1.94 8.72
C SER A 366 22.30 -2.46 7.36
N LYS A 367 23.07 -3.55 7.31
CA LYS A 367 23.47 -4.17 6.04
C LYS A 367 22.30 -4.81 5.31
N LEU A 368 21.40 -5.50 6.01
CA LEU A 368 20.20 -6.12 5.41
C LEU A 368 19.30 -5.05 4.80
N LEU A 369 19.00 -3.96 5.52
CA LEU A 369 18.24 -2.84 5.01
C LEU A 369 18.94 -2.12 3.84
N HIS A 370 20.28 -2.04 3.87
CA HIS A 370 21.04 -1.50 2.74
C HIS A 370 20.96 -2.39 1.50
N ILE A 371 21.01 -3.73 1.66
CA ILE A 371 20.81 -4.66 0.55
C ILE A 371 19.39 -4.51 0.00
N PHE A 372 18.38 -4.52 0.87
CA PHE A 372 16.99 -4.32 0.47
C PHE A 372 16.83 -3.06 -0.36
N ARG A 373 17.33 -1.93 0.14
CA ARG A 373 17.31 -0.65 -0.59
C ARG A 373 17.97 -0.73 -1.96
N LYS A 374 19.12 -1.40 -2.06
CA LYS A 374 19.84 -1.57 -3.34
C LYS A 374 19.07 -2.43 -4.35
N MET A 375 18.17 -3.26 -3.89
CA MET A 375 17.32 -4.08 -4.75
C MET A 375 16.08 -3.32 -5.24
N GLN A 376 15.75 -2.17 -4.64
CA GLN A 376 14.67 -1.28 -5.10
C GLN A 376 15.17 -0.26 -6.17
N ASP A 377 16.47 0.00 -6.28
CA ASP A 377 17.08 0.88 -7.30
C ASP A 377 17.06 0.20 -8.70
#